data_8380e399e094baa9bbee1174c1ed93dc
#
_entry.id   8380e399e094baa9bbee1174c1ed93dc
#
_cell.length_a   1.000
_cell.length_b   1.000
_cell.length_c   1.000
_cell.angle_alpha   90.00
_cell.angle_beta   90.00
_cell.angle_gamma   90.00
#
_symmetry.space_group_name_H-M   'P 1'
#
loop_
_entity.id
_entity.type
_entity.pdbx_description
1 polymer ?
#
loop_
_entity_poly.entity_id
_entity_poly.type
_entity_poly.pdbx_seq_one_letter_code
_entity_poly.pdbx_strand_id
1 'polypeptide(L)'
;MNENLFQMESRIKPSEQFVALSNEVLQELVHTTSGIEGVLLSSTDGFEVNSIFQKTYDGGKLSAVGSSILALVQALTSEAQLTGCRSVILDAENGKIMISAVPSQFQPMIVIVVTKQQV
;
A
#
# COMPACT_ATOMS: atom_id res chain seq x y z
N MET A 1 -23.52 7.89 -23.38
CA MET A 1 -22.64 8.00 -22.20
C MET A 1 -21.66 6.84 -22.22
N ASN A 2 -20.41 7.13 -21.98
CA ASN A 2 -19.37 6.12 -21.95
C ASN A 2 -19.43 5.33 -20.64
N GLU A 3 -19.60 4.02 -20.71
CA GLU A 3 -19.66 3.18 -19.51
C GLU A 3 -18.39 3.25 -18.68
N ASN A 4 -17.23 3.36 -19.34
CA ASN A 4 -15.96 3.46 -18.63
C ASN A 4 -15.89 4.72 -17.79
N LEU A 5 -16.37 5.83 -18.32
CA LEU A 5 -16.41 7.09 -17.57
C LEU A 5 -17.34 6.98 -16.37
N PHE A 6 -18.50 6.37 -16.55
CA PHE A 6 -19.44 6.15 -15.45
C PHE A 6 -18.81 5.27 -14.37
N GLN A 7 -18.13 4.20 -14.74
CA GLN A 7 -17.47 3.32 -13.78
C GLN A 7 -16.33 4.02 -13.05
N MET A 8 -15.59 4.90 -13.74
CA MET A 8 -14.55 5.70 -13.09
C MET A 8 -15.15 6.66 -12.07
N GLU A 9 -16.27 7.29 -12.41
CA GLU A 9 -16.94 8.22 -11.49
C GLU A 9 -17.56 7.50 -10.29
N SER A 10 -18.00 6.25 -10.47
CA SER A 10 -18.58 5.48 -9.38
C SER A 10 -17.52 4.91 -8.45
N ARG A 11 -16.23 4.97 -8.82
CA ARG A 11 -15.16 4.52 -7.94
C ARG A 11 -15.14 5.39 -6.69
N ILE A 12 -15.15 4.77 -5.53
CA ILE A 12 -15.13 5.48 -4.27
C ILE A 12 -13.76 6.10 -4.08
N LYS A 13 -13.71 7.41 -4.10
CA LYS A 13 -12.50 8.14 -3.76
C LYS A 13 -12.49 8.39 -2.27
N PRO A 14 -11.34 8.27 -1.60
CA PRO A 14 -11.26 8.63 -0.19
C PRO A 14 -11.64 10.08 0.02
N SER A 15 -12.32 10.36 1.13
CA SER A 15 -12.66 11.73 1.49
C SER A 15 -11.39 12.52 1.79
N GLU A 16 -11.49 13.85 1.66
CA GLU A 16 -10.37 14.71 2.01
C GLU A 16 -9.98 14.56 3.48
N GLN A 17 -10.96 14.36 4.36
CA GLN A 17 -10.69 14.12 5.77
C GLN A 17 -9.92 12.84 5.98
N PHE A 18 -10.28 11.77 5.27
CA PHE A 18 -9.57 10.50 5.37
C PHE A 18 -8.13 10.65 4.89
N VAL A 19 -7.91 11.33 3.77
CA VAL A 19 -6.56 11.56 3.25
C VAL A 19 -5.74 12.38 4.24
N ALA A 20 -6.32 13.42 4.84
CA ALA A 20 -5.61 14.25 5.82
C ALA A 20 -5.23 13.45 7.06
N LEU A 21 -6.16 12.64 7.59
CA LEU A 21 -5.89 11.81 8.75
C LEU A 21 -4.84 10.75 8.45
N SER A 22 -4.92 10.11 7.28
CA SER A 22 -3.95 9.11 6.89
C SER A 22 -2.57 9.74 6.74
N ASN A 23 -2.49 10.97 6.21
CA ASN A 23 -1.23 11.69 6.10
C ASN A 23 -0.58 11.91 7.47
N GLU A 24 -1.37 12.33 8.46
CA GLU A 24 -0.86 12.52 9.83
C GLU A 24 -0.31 11.21 10.40
N VAL A 25 -1.03 10.10 10.22
CA VAL A 25 -0.60 8.80 10.71
C VAL A 25 0.69 8.35 10.00
N LEU A 26 0.75 8.52 8.69
CA LEU A 26 1.95 8.15 7.93
C LEU A 26 3.15 9.00 8.33
N GLN A 27 2.95 10.30 8.55
CA GLN A 27 4.03 11.17 9.01
C GLN A 27 4.53 10.77 10.40
N GLU A 28 3.62 10.47 11.29
CA GLU A 28 4.00 10.02 12.63
C GLU A 28 4.79 8.73 12.57
N LEU A 29 4.37 7.78 11.73
CA LEU A 29 5.08 6.52 11.57
C LEU A 29 6.51 6.75 11.06
N VAL A 30 6.68 7.60 10.06
CA VAL A 30 8.01 7.91 9.51
C VAL A 30 8.87 8.62 10.55
N HIS A 31 8.30 9.53 11.33
CA HIS A 31 9.06 10.29 12.32
C HIS A 31 9.44 9.47 13.54
N THR A 32 8.59 8.52 13.94
CA THR A 32 8.81 7.76 15.18
C THR A 32 9.56 6.46 14.95
N THR A 33 9.66 6.00 13.71
CA THR A 33 10.32 4.73 13.40
C THR A 33 11.56 4.99 12.57
N SER A 34 12.72 4.65 13.13
CA SER A 34 14.00 4.80 12.47
C SER A 34 14.11 3.84 11.28
N GLY A 35 14.72 4.30 10.20
CA GLY A 35 15.02 3.46 9.03
C GLY A 35 13.94 3.40 7.97
N ILE A 36 12.80 4.02 8.16
CA ILE A 36 11.75 4.06 7.14
C ILE A 36 12.11 5.11 6.09
N GLU A 37 12.25 4.67 4.83
CA GLU A 37 12.47 5.58 3.70
C GLU A 37 11.17 6.06 3.08
N GLY A 38 10.13 5.26 3.17
CA GLY A 38 8.86 5.64 2.60
C GLY A 38 7.72 4.77 3.07
N VAL A 39 6.55 5.35 3.10
CA VAL A 39 5.29 4.68 3.42
C VAL A 39 4.27 5.12 2.39
N LEU A 40 3.52 4.16 1.88
CA LEU A 40 2.50 4.42 0.88
C LEU A 40 1.24 3.69 1.25
N LEU A 41 0.12 4.39 1.17
CA LEU A 41 -1.20 3.80 1.31
C LEU A 41 -1.83 3.68 -0.08
N SER A 42 -2.27 2.49 -0.42
CA SER A 42 -2.81 2.19 -1.74
C SER A 42 -4.16 1.48 -1.61
N SER A 43 -5.01 1.66 -2.60
CA SER A 43 -6.16 0.79 -2.76
C SER A 43 -5.72 -0.58 -3.25
N THR A 44 -6.57 -1.60 -3.05
CA THR A 44 -6.24 -2.96 -3.49
C THR A 44 -6.20 -3.12 -5.00
N ASP A 45 -6.79 -2.18 -5.73
CA ASP A 45 -6.74 -2.18 -7.19
C ASP A 45 -5.58 -1.35 -7.76
N GLY A 46 -4.65 -0.92 -6.91
CA GLY A 46 -3.36 -0.41 -7.36
C GLY A 46 -3.25 1.09 -7.50
N PHE A 47 -4.13 1.87 -6.83
CA PHE A 47 -4.09 3.32 -6.90
C PHE A 47 -3.57 3.92 -5.61
N GLU A 48 -2.61 4.82 -5.73
CA GLU A 48 -2.06 5.53 -4.60
C GLU A 48 -3.12 6.42 -3.94
N VAL A 49 -3.29 6.25 -2.63
CA VAL A 49 -4.17 7.11 -1.84
C VAL A 49 -3.36 8.21 -1.17
N ASN A 50 -2.23 7.84 -0.57
CA ASN A 50 -1.37 8.79 0.12
C ASN A 50 0.02 8.19 0.25
N SER A 51 1.03 9.05 0.40
CA SER A 51 2.39 8.55 0.55
C SER A 51 3.29 9.60 1.18
N ILE A 52 4.31 9.13 1.87
CA ILE A 52 5.40 9.98 2.38
C ILE A 52 6.70 9.26 2.09
N PHE A 53 7.55 9.89 1.29
CA PHE A 53 8.84 9.34 0.91
C PHE A 53 9.95 10.29 1.28
N GLN A 54 11.03 9.74 1.79
CA GLN A 54 12.26 10.49 2.07
C GLN A 54 13.10 10.69 0.80
N LYS A 55 12.88 9.86 -0.20
CA LYS A 55 13.49 9.95 -1.52
C LYS A 55 12.39 10.02 -2.56
N THR A 56 12.76 10.37 -3.79
CA THR A 56 11.81 10.41 -4.88
C THR A 56 11.51 8.98 -5.34
N TYR A 57 10.27 8.55 -5.17
CA TYR A 57 9.75 7.28 -5.67
C TYR A 57 8.53 7.54 -6.53
N ASP A 58 8.27 6.61 -7.44
CA ASP A 58 7.02 6.64 -8.20
C ASP A 58 5.95 5.87 -7.42
N GLY A 59 5.14 6.61 -6.67
CA GLY A 59 4.10 6.01 -5.84
C GLY A 59 3.04 5.27 -6.64
N GLY A 60 2.74 5.75 -7.85
CA GLY A 60 1.80 5.06 -8.73
C GLY A 60 2.30 3.69 -9.15
N LYS A 61 3.57 3.59 -9.51
CA LYS A 61 4.17 2.29 -9.86
C LYS A 61 4.26 1.38 -8.65
N LEU A 62 4.66 1.91 -7.49
CA LEU A 62 4.73 1.10 -6.27
C LEU A 62 3.36 0.56 -5.90
N SER A 63 2.31 1.38 -6.03
CA SER A 63 0.94 0.94 -5.75
C SER A 63 0.50 -0.19 -6.70
N ALA A 64 0.75 -0.01 -7.99
CA ALA A 64 0.34 -0.98 -9.00
C ALA A 64 1.08 -2.31 -8.81
N VAL A 65 2.40 -2.26 -8.63
CA VAL A 65 3.20 -3.47 -8.46
C VAL A 65 2.90 -4.12 -7.12
N GLY A 66 2.80 -3.34 -6.05
CA GLY A 66 2.53 -3.87 -4.71
C GLY A 66 1.19 -4.58 -4.62
N SER A 67 0.15 -4.01 -5.22
CA SER A 67 -1.16 -4.66 -5.22
C SER A 67 -1.13 -5.97 -6.03
N SER A 68 -0.38 -6.00 -7.13
CA SER A 68 -0.22 -7.21 -7.93
C SER A 68 0.52 -8.30 -7.17
N ILE A 69 1.57 -7.93 -6.44
CA ILE A 69 2.32 -8.88 -5.60
C ILE A 69 1.40 -9.48 -4.54
N LEU A 70 0.62 -8.64 -3.86
CA LEU A 70 -0.28 -9.14 -2.82
C LEU A 70 -1.32 -10.11 -3.40
N ALA A 71 -1.86 -9.80 -4.57
CA ALA A 71 -2.81 -10.69 -5.23
C ALA A 71 -2.18 -12.05 -5.57
N LEU A 72 -0.94 -12.04 -6.09
CA LEU A 72 -0.22 -13.27 -6.39
C LEU A 72 0.09 -14.07 -5.13
N VAL A 73 0.46 -13.40 -4.06
CA VAL A 73 0.75 -14.06 -2.79
C VAL A 73 -0.51 -14.67 -2.20
N GLN A 74 -1.65 -14.03 -2.35
CA GLN A 74 -2.92 -14.61 -1.90
C GLN A 74 -3.26 -15.88 -2.68
N ALA A 75 -2.98 -15.90 -3.98
CA ALA A 75 -3.15 -17.10 -4.77
C ALA A 75 -2.22 -18.22 -4.31
N LEU A 76 -0.95 -17.89 -4.02
CA LEU A 76 0.01 -18.86 -3.49
C LEU A 76 -0.44 -19.38 -2.12
N THR A 77 -0.93 -18.51 -1.27
CA THR A 77 -1.45 -18.88 0.05
C THR A 77 -2.59 -19.88 -0.07
N SER A 78 -3.48 -19.65 -1.01
CA SER A 78 -4.60 -20.54 -1.28
C SER A 78 -4.11 -21.90 -1.79
N GLU A 79 -3.14 -21.93 -2.70
CA GLU A 79 -2.56 -23.18 -3.20
C GLU A 79 -1.91 -23.99 -2.07
N ALA A 80 -1.33 -23.31 -1.09
CA ALA A 80 -0.74 -23.95 0.08
C ALA A 80 -1.76 -24.32 1.14
N GLN A 81 -3.06 -24.13 0.86
CA GLN A 81 -4.17 -24.42 1.79
C GLN A 81 -4.09 -23.58 3.07
N LEU A 82 -3.51 -22.39 2.97
CA LEU A 82 -3.51 -21.41 4.04
C LEU A 82 -4.60 -20.38 3.77
N THR A 83 -5.03 -19.67 4.78
CA THR A 83 -6.07 -18.66 4.66
C THR A 83 -5.56 -17.31 5.10
N GLY A 84 -5.83 -16.29 4.26
CA GLY A 84 -5.64 -14.90 4.65
C GLY A 84 -4.20 -14.48 4.79
N CYS A 85 -3.55 -14.10 3.70
CA CYS A 85 -2.24 -13.47 3.79
C CYS A 85 -2.40 -12.05 4.34
N ARG A 86 -1.77 -11.76 5.50
CA ARG A 86 -1.86 -10.44 6.11
C ARG A 86 -0.75 -9.52 5.66
N SER A 87 0.43 -10.06 5.45
CA SER A 87 1.57 -9.25 5.07
C SER A 87 2.61 -10.06 4.32
N VAL A 88 3.41 -9.36 3.54
CA VAL A 88 4.51 -9.92 2.78
C VAL A 88 5.74 -9.07 3.08
N ILE A 89 6.87 -9.73 3.31
CA ILE A 89 8.14 -9.03 3.48
C ILE A 89 9.06 -9.45 2.34
N LEU A 90 9.54 -8.46 1.59
CA LEU A 90 10.53 -8.66 0.54
C LEU A 90 11.88 -8.22 1.09
N ASP A 91 12.80 -9.15 1.18
CA ASP A 91 14.12 -8.92 1.77
C ASP A 91 15.13 -8.71 0.65
N ALA A 92 15.56 -7.46 0.45
CA ALA A 92 16.59 -7.13 -0.51
C ALA A 92 17.93 -6.94 0.21
N GLU A 93 19.00 -6.89 -0.55
CA GLU A 93 20.34 -6.75 0.03
C GLU A 93 20.51 -5.44 0.79
N ASN A 94 19.85 -4.37 0.34
CA ASN A 94 20.03 -3.03 0.90
C ASN A 94 18.79 -2.49 1.59
N GLY A 95 17.78 -3.33 1.84
CA GLY A 95 16.57 -2.87 2.53
C GLY A 95 15.46 -3.88 2.44
N LYS A 96 14.30 -3.49 2.94
CA LYS A 96 13.13 -4.36 2.94
C LYS A 96 11.90 -3.59 2.50
N ILE A 97 10.96 -4.32 1.92
CA ILE A 97 9.63 -3.79 1.61
C ILE A 97 8.62 -4.66 2.32
N MET A 98 7.75 -4.03 3.09
CA MET A 98 6.62 -4.72 3.70
C MET A 98 5.34 -4.28 3.01
N ILE A 99 4.52 -5.26 2.62
CA ILE A 99 3.20 -5.01 2.05
C ILE A 99 2.20 -5.64 3.00
N SER A 100 1.31 -4.83 3.54
CA SER A 100 0.36 -5.30 4.54
C SER A 100 -1.06 -4.88 4.17
N ALA A 101 -2.00 -5.81 4.32
CA ALA A 101 -3.41 -5.51 4.15
C ALA A 101 -3.91 -4.70 5.35
N VAL A 102 -4.68 -3.66 5.07
CA VAL A 102 -5.29 -2.83 6.10
C VAL A 102 -6.79 -3.08 6.05
N PRO A 103 -7.38 -3.63 7.11
CA PRO A 103 -8.82 -3.81 7.16
C PRO A 103 -9.52 -2.45 7.11
N SER A 104 -10.54 -2.35 6.28
CA SER A 104 -11.34 -1.15 6.21
C SER A 104 -12.79 -1.55 5.98
N GLN A 105 -13.71 -0.84 6.66
CA GLN A 105 -15.12 -1.08 6.50
C GLN A 105 -15.63 -0.59 5.14
N PHE A 106 -14.95 0.38 4.56
CA PHE A 106 -15.42 1.02 3.35
C PHE A 106 -14.73 0.49 2.11
N GLN A 107 -13.40 0.37 2.16
CA GLN A 107 -12.63 -0.06 1.01
C GLN A 107 -11.34 -0.71 1.49
N PRO A 108 -11.04 -1.94 1.06
CA PRO A 108 -9.79 -2.58 1.43
C PRO A 108 -8.61 -1.76 0.93
N MET A 109 -7.59 -1.67 1.76
CA MET A 109 -6.37 -0.91 1.44
C MET A 109 -5.15 -1.72 1.78
N ILE A 110 -4.02 -1.31 1.22
CA ILE A 110 -2.73 -1.89 1.54
C ILE A 110 -1.77 -0.78 1.91
N VAL A 111 -0.87 -1.10 2.83
CA VAL A 111 0.24 -0.23 3.21
C VAL A 111 1.53 -0.85 2.70
N ILE A 112 2.35 -0.05 2.04
CA ILE A 112 3.66 -0.45 1.56
C ILE A 112 4.68 0.37 2.31
N VAL A 113 5.60 -0.30 3.01
CA VAL A 113 6.65 0.34 3.79
C VAL A 113 7.99 -0.03 3.18
N VAL A 114 8.80 0.97 2.87
CA VAL A 114 10.16 0.78 2.36
C VAL A 114 11.14 1.19 3.43
N THR A 115 12.04 0.29 3.80
CA THR A 115 13.04 0.56 4.83
C THR A 115 14.44 0.39 4.28
N LYS A 116 15.39 1.12 4.85
CA LYS A 116 16.79 0.85 4.62
C LYS A 116 17.24 -0.31 5.47
N GLN A 117 18.20 -1.05 4.96
CA GLN A 117 18.88 -2.01 5.79
C GLN A 117 19.69 -1.25 6.83
N GLN A 118 19.43 -1.55 8.08
CA GLN A 118 20.25 -1.01 9.16
C GLN A 118 21.39 -1.98 9.41
N VAL A 119 22.57 -1.41 9.43
CA VAL A 119 23.78 -2.15 9.71
C VAL A 119 23.93 -2.35 11.21
#